data_a47dcec57989d93a2f7b7bf42c3ff033
#
_entry.id   a47dcec57989d93a2f7b7bf42c3ff033
#
_cell.length_a   1.000
_cell.length_b   1.000
_cell.length_c   1.000
_cell.angle_alpha   90.00
_cell.angle_beta   90.00
_cell.angle_gamma   90.00
#
_symmetry.space_group_name_H-M   'P 1'
#
loop_
_entity.id
_entity.type
_entity.pdbx_description
1 polymer ?
#
loop_
_entity_poly.entity_id
_entity_poly.type
_entity_poly.pdbx_seq_one_letter_code
_entity_poly.pdbx_strand_id
1 'polypeptide(L)'
;MILSFPKNSGYEESILSGRKKITIREDKLDRWKPGIPIQFATGVRTKEYNCFLEGVVKKVEKIEIINKQVYVSGNLLTSEQLINLVYLDGYNDIKDFFNFFGDNYKGKIIFW
;
A
#
# COMPACT_ATOMS: atom_id res chain seq x y z
N MET A 1 0.38 -13.74 5.44
CA MET A 1 1.60 -12.89 5.40
C MET A 1 1.35 -11.61 6.20
N ILE A 2 2.40 -11.06 6.77
CA ILE A 2 2.28 -9.86 7.60
C ILE A 2 2.46 -8.61 6.75
N LEU A 3 1.51 -7.68 6.85
CA LEU A 3 1.68 -6.29 6.43
C LEU A 3 2.03 -5.46 7.66
N SER A 4 3.24 -4.97 7.69
CA SER A 4 3.77 -4.20 8.81
C SER A 4 3.57 -2.70 8.57
N PHE A 5 3.07 -2.00 9.58
CA PHE A 5 2.89 -0.55 9.57
C PHE A 5 3.57 0.07 10.77
N PRO A 6 4.10 1.29 10.62
CA PRO A 6 4.70 2.00 11.75
C PRO A 6 3.66 2.27 12.84
N LYS A 7 4.06 2.07 14.09
CA LYS A 7 3.21 2.39 15.23
C LYS A 7 3.02 3.90 15.32
N ASN A 8 1.83 4.33 15.73
CA ASN A 8 1.48 5.75 15.90
C ASN A 8 1.57 6.57 14.62
N SER A 9 1.45 5.93 13.46
CA SER A 9 1.49 6.59 12.15
C SER A 9 0.12 6.99 11.61
N GLY A 10 -0.96 6.53 12.25
CA GLY A 10 -2.32 6.70 11.77
C GLY A 10 -2.78 5.62 10.78
N TYR A 11 -1.92 4.73 10.35
CA TYR A 11 -2.31 3.68 9.39
C TYR A 11 -3.29 2.68 9.99
N GLU A 12 -3.13 2.29 11.25
CA GLU A 12 -4.07 1.39 11.91
C GLU A 12 -5.48 1.96 11.87
N GLU A 13 -5.64 3.21 12.23
CA GLU A 13 -6.94 3.89 12.22
C GLU A 13 -7.50 4.02 10.80
N SER A 14 -6.68 4.38 9.83
CA SER A 14 -7.09 4.50 8.44
C SER A 14 -7.56 3.18 7.85
N ILE A 15 -6.90 2.08 8.21
CA ILE A 15 -7.29 0.73 7.77
C ILE A 15 -8.59 0.31 8.43
N LEU A 16 -8.70 0.47 9.76
CA LEU A 16 -9.89 0.06 10.50
C LEU A 16 -11.13 0.86 10.13
N SER A 17 -10.97 2.14 9.77
CA SER A 17 -12.08 2.98 9.32
C SER A 17 -12.52 2.69 7.89
N GLY A 18 -11.73 1.93 7.13
CA GLY A 18 -12.01 1.63 5.74
C GLY A 18 -11.54 2.68 4.74
N ARG A 19 -10.84 3.72 5.20
CA ARG A 19 -10.27 4.74 4.30
C ARG A 19 -9.11 4.19 3.48
N LYS A 20 -8.15 3.55 4.15
CA LYS A 20 -7.03 2.90 3.49
C LYS A 20 -7.44 1.48 3.09
N LYS A 21 -7.46 1.22 1.80
CA LYS A 21 -7.90 -0.06 1.23
C LYS A 21 -6.84 -0.74 0.38
N ILE A 22 -5.69 -0.11 0.25
CA ILE A 22 -4.56 -0.65 -0.48
C ILE A 22 -3.27 -0.33 0.24
N THR A 23 -2.23 -1.07 -0.09
CA THR A 23 -0.86 -0.70 0.26
C THR A 23 0.04 -1.01 -0.93
N ILE A 24 1.13 -0.25 -1.04
CA ILE A 24 2.10 -0.42 -2.13
C ILE A 24 3.38 -0.92 -1.50
N ARG A 25 3.89 -2.05 -1.98
CA ARG A 25 5.08 -2.71 -1.45
C ARG A 25 5.97 -3.19 -2.58
N GLU A 26 7.28 -3.17 -2.35
CA GLU A 26 8.20 -3.93 -3.18
C GLU A 26 7.91 -5.42 -2.98
N ASP A 27 7.92 -6.18 -4.06
CA ASP A 27 7.67 -7.61 -3.99
C ASP A 27 8.56 -8.32 -5.03
N LYS A 28 9.86 -8.23 -4.82
CA LYS A 28 10.86 -8.79 -5.74
C LYS A 28 10.76 -10.31 -5.88
N LEU A 29 10.26 -10.99 -4.86
CA LEU A 29 10.11 -12.44 -4.86
C LEU A 29 8.73 -12.91 -5.32
N ASP A 30 7.88 -11.97 -5.74
CA ASP A 30 6.54 -12.25 -6.24
C ASP A 30 5.70 -13.07 -5.24
N ARG A 31 5.71 -12.66 -3.98
CA ARG A 31 5.08 -13.40 -2.89
C ARG A 31 3.62 -13.01 -2.66
N TRP A 32 3.24 -11.80 -3.01
CA TRP A 32 1.88 -11.29 -2.82
C TRP A 32 1.00 -11.69 -3.99
N LYS A 33 -0.06 -12.45 -3.70
CA LYS A 33 -1.00 -12.98 -4.70
C LYS A 33 -2.42 -12.97 -4.15
N PRO A 34 -3.45 -12.91 -5.01
CA PRO A 34 -4.85 -13.04 -4.57
C PRO A 34 -5.05 -14.30 -3.75
N GLY A 35 -5.84 -14.20 -2.70
CA GLY A 35 -6.15 -15.31 -1.80
C GLY A 35 -5.22 -15.50 -0.63
N ILE A 36 -4.08 -14.79 -0.59
CA ILE A 36 -3.14 -14.89 0.53
C ILE A 36 -3.75 -14.23 1.77
N PRO A 37 -3.75 -14.90 2.94
CA PRO A 37 -4.17 -14.28 4.19
C PRO A 37 -3.23 -13.14 4.61
N ILE A 38 -3.81 -12.08 5.16
CA ILE A 38 -3.07 -10.92 5.63
C ILE A 38 -3.24 -10.77 7.14
N GLN A 39 -2.13 -10.58 7.87
CA GLN A 39 -2.13 -10.08 9.23
C GLN A 39 -1.66 -8.61 9.18
N PHE A 40 -2.57 -7.68 9.46
CA PHE A 40 -2.25 -6.26 9.56
C PHE A 40 -1.69 -5.99 10.95
N ALA A 41 -0.44 -5.53 11.04
CA ALA A 41 0.23 -5.45 12.33
C ALA A 41 1.08 -4.19 12.48
N THR A 42 1.19 -3.74 13.73
CA THR A 42 2.16 -2.73 14.15
C THR A 42 3.16 -3.37 15.11
N GLY A 43 4.30 -2.73 15.32
CA GLY A 43 5.31 -3.21 16.25
C GLY A 43 5.95 -4.54 15.87
N VAL A 44 6.00 -4.87 14.59
CA VAL A 44 6.56 -6.13 14.10
C VAL A 44 8.02 -6.26 14.51
N ARG A 45 8.40 -7.45 15.03
CA ARG A 45 9.72 -7.76 15.56
C ARG A 45 10.08 -6.99 16.83
N THR A 46 9.07 -6.49 17.54
CA THR A 46 9.25 -5.84 18.85
C THR A 46 8.37 -6.51 19.90
N LYS A 47 8.56 -6.13 21.16
CA LYS A 47 7.71 -6.59 22.27
C LYS A 47 6.29 -6.03 22.16
N GLU A 48 6.10 -5.01 21.33
CA GLU A 48 4.80 -4.33 21.13
C GLU A 48 4.05 -4.81 19.90
N TYR A 49 4.39 -5.99 19.39
CA TYR A 49 3.69 -6.59 18.26
C TYR A 49 2.19 -6.64 18.53
N ASN A 50 1.43 -6.09 17.59
CA ASN A 50 -0.02 -6.10 17.67
C ASN A 50 -0.63 -6.35 16.29
N CYS A 51 -1.27 -7.49 16.12
CA CYS A 51 -2.08 -7.76 14.95
C CYS A 51 -3.48 -7.19 15.20
N PHE A 52 -3.82 -6.10 14.51
CA PHE A 52 -5.07 -5.38 14.76
C PHE A 52 -6.18 -5.76 13.79
N LEU A 53 -5.87 -6.47 12.71
CA LEU A 53 -6.85 -6.91 11.73
C LEU A 53 -6.30 -8.09 10.95
N GLU A 54 -7.20 -8.97 10.54
CA GLU A 54 -6.90 -10.04 9.59
C GLU A 54 -7.76 -9.86 8.34
N GLY A 55 -7.21 -10.20 7.19
CA GLY A 55 -7.90 -10.10 5.93
C GLY A 55 -7.33 -11.03 4.89
N VAL A 56 -7.73 -10.83 3.64
CA VAL A 56 -7.29 -11.63 2.50
C VAL A 56 -7.01 -10.71 1.33
N VAL A 57 -5.93 -10.99 0.60
CA VAL A 57 -5.62 -10.27 -0.63
C VAL A 57 -6.70 -10.54 -1.66
N LYS A 58 -7.36 -9.47 -2.13
CA LYS A 58 -8.39 -9.58 -3.19
C LYS A 58 -7.78 -9.48 -4.58
N LYS A 59 -6.81 -8.59 -4.75
CA LYS A 59 -6.21 -8.31 -6.04
C LYS A 59 -4.80 -7.78 -5.83
N VAL A 60 -3.93 -8.03 -6.80
CA VAL A 60 -2.58 -7.47 -6.86
C VAL A 60 -2.35 -6.90 -8.24
N GLU A 61 -1.85 -5.66 -8.32
CA GLU A 61 -1.50 -5.02 -9.58
C GLU A 61 -0.06 -4.50 -9.51
N LYS A 62 0.64 -4.56 -10.64
CA LYS A 62 1.98 -3.99 -10.72
C LYS A 62 1.88 -2.46 -10.81
N ILE A 63 2.75 -1.78 -10.09
CA ILE A 63 2.88 -0.33 -10.16
C ILE A 63 4.32 0.03 -10.49
N GLU A 64 4.47 1.03 -11.36
CA GLU A 64 5.77 1.58 -11.69
C GLU A 64 5.67 3.10 -11.75
N ILE A 65 6.62 3.78 -11.10
CA ILE A 65 6.75 5.24 -11.16
C ILE A 65 8.02 5.52 -11.97
N ILE A 66 7.86 6.31 -13.03
CA ILE A 66 8.97 6.71 -13.92
C ILE A 66 8.89 8.21 -14.09
N ASN A 67 9.88 8.95 -13.59
CA ASN A 67 9.92 10.41 -13.65
C ASN A 67 8.61 11.04 -13.14
N LYS A 68 8.12 10.57 -12.00
CA LYS A 68 6.86 11.02 -11.36
C LYS A 68 5.60 10.70 -12.18
N GLN A 69 5.68 9.87 -13.19
CA GLN A 69 4.51 9.34 -13.88
C GLN A 69 4.19 7.95 -13.35
N VAL A 70 2.94 7.72 -13.02
CA VAL A 70 2.51 6.47 -12.36
C VAL A 70 1.78 5.58 -13.35
N TYR A 71 2.30 4.37 -13.50
CA TYR A 71 1.75 3.33 -14.37
C TYR A 71 1.23 2.18 -13.52
N VAL A 72 0.00 1.76 -13.75
CA VAL A 72 -0.58 0.57 -13.11
C VAL A 72 -0.91 -0.44 -14.18
N SER A 73 -0.36 -1.65 -14.05
CA SER A 73 -0.49 -2.71 -15.04
C SER A 73 -0.11 -2.24 -16.45
N GLY A 74 0.94 -1.40 -16.53
CA GLY A 74 1.46 -0.85 -17.76
C GLY A 74 0.72 0.37 -18.32
N ASN A 75 -0.34 0.83 -17.65
CA ASN A 75 -1.17 1.95 -18.13
C ASN A 75 -0.90 3.21 -17.30
N LEU A 76 -0.61 4.32 -17.98
CA LEU A 76 -0.43 5.62 -17.33
C LEU A 76 -1.74 6.05 -16.69
N LEU A 77 -1.71 6.40 -15.41
CA LEU A 77 -2.88 6.91 -14.70
C LEU A 77 -3.22 8.33 -15.13
N THR A 78 -4.52 8.60 -15.25
CA THR A 78 -5.01 9.98 -15.34
C THR A 78 -4.82 10.69 -14.00
N SER A 79 -4.95 12.02 -13.98
CA SER A 79 -4.88 12.79 -12.74
C SER A 79 -5.92 12.33 -11.71
N GLU A 80 -7.15 12.06 -12.14
CA GLU A 80 -8.20 11.56 -11.25
C GLU A 80 -7.87 10.19 -10.68
N GLN A 81 -7.37 9.29 -11.52
CA GLN A 81 -6.98 7.95 -11.09
C GLN A 81 -5.83 8.02 -10.08
N LEU A 82 -4.86 8.89 -10.30
CA LEU A 82 -3.74 9.08 -9.37
C LEU A 82 -4.22 9.64 -8.04
N ILE A 83 -5.08 10.64 -8.04
CA ILE A 83 -5.65 11.21 -6.80
C ILE A 83 -6.38 10.12 -6.02
N ASN A 84 -7.16 9.28 -6.68
CA ASN A 84 -7.88 8.20 -6.04
C ASN A 84 -6.93 7.16 -5.44
N LEU A 85 -5.89 6.78 -6.18
CA LEU A 85 -4.88 5.83 -5.70
C LEU A 85 -4.19 6.36 -4.44
N VAL A 86 -3.76 7.61 -4.47
CA VAL A 86 -3.08 8.28 -3.36
C VAL A 86 -3.96 8.29 -2.11
N TYR A 87 -5.24 8.63 -2.27
CA TYR A 87 -6.20 8.63 -1.18
C TYR A 87 -6.39 7.23 -0.58
N LEU A 88 -6.58 6.21 -1.42
CA LEU A 88 -6.78 4.84 -0.97
C LEU A 88 -5.54 4.26 -0.27
N ASP A 89 -4.36 4.74 -0.61
CA ASP A 89 -3.11 4.33 0.05
C ASP A 89 -2.90 5.05 1.39
N GLY A 90 -3.77 5.98 1.74
CA GLY A 90 -3.77 6.65 3.03
C GLY A 90 -3.05 7.99 3.05
N TYR A 91 -2.59 8.49 1.92
CA TYR A 91 -1.95 9.80 1.84
C TYR A 91 -2.99 10.91 1.67
N ASN A 92 -2.67 12.09 2.19
CA ASN A 92 -3.57 13.24 2.09
C ASN A 92 -3.47 13.95 0.75
N ASP A 93 -2.29 13.94 0.12
CA ASP A 93 -2.09 14.58 -1.17
C ASP A 93 -0.99 13.87 -1.99
N ILE A 94 -0.91 14.26 -3.26
CA ILE A 94 0.06 13.69 -4.22
C ILE A 94 1.49 14.00 -3.79
N LYS A 95 1.73 15.16 -3.19
CA LYS A 95 3.07 15.54 -2.74
C LYS A 95 3.62 14.56 -1.70
N ASP A 96 2.80 14.20 -0.71
CA ASP A 96 3.18 13.25 0.33
C ASP A 96 3.47 11.87 -0.27
N PHE A 97 2.67 11.45 -1.25
CA PHE A 97 2.89 10.19 -1.96
C PHE A 97 4.26 10.17 -2.65
N PHE A 98 4.61 11.20 -3.41
CA PHE A 98 5.90 11.24 -4.09
C PHE A 98 7.07 11.51 -3.14
N ASN A 99 6.85 12.16 -2.01
CA ASN A 99 7.87 12.29 -0.97
C ASN A 99 8.27 10.93 -0.41
N PHE A 100 7.33 10.00 -0.34
CA PHE A 100 7.61 8.64 0.14
C PHE A 100 8.24 7.76 -0.94
N PHE A 101 7.62 7.70 -2.13
CA PHE A 101 8.06 6.77 -3.18
C PHE A 101 9.18 7.31 -4.05
N GLY A 102 9.34 8.64 -4.13
CA GLY A 102 10.31 9.28 -5.01
C GLY A 102 9.83 9.37 -6.45
N ASP A 103 10.76 9.71 -7.33
CA ASP A 103 10.48 9.92 -8.76
C ASP A 103 10.43 8.61 -9.54
N ASN A 104 11.05 7.56 -9.00
CA ASN A 104 11.15 6.26 -9.66
C ASN A 104 10.96 5.16 -8.61
N TYR A 105 10.04 4.25 -8.89
CA TYR A 105 9.70 3.17 -7.97
C TYR A 105 9.10 2.00 -8.75
N LYS A 106 9.28 0.80 -8.25
CA LYS A 106 8.69 -0.41 -8.84
C LYS A 106 8.21 -1.33 -7.72
N GLY A 107 6.96 -1.75 -7.80
CA GLY A 107 6.38 -2.60 -6.77
C GLY A 107 5.01 -3.14 -7.16
N LYS A 108 4.23 -3.43 -6.14
CA LYS A 108 2.86 -3.94 -6.30
C LYS A 108 1.89 -3.21 -5.42
N ILE A 109 0.67 -3.06 -5.93
CA ILE A 109 -0.48 -2.59 -5.16
C ILE A 109 -1.20 -3.83 -4.65
N ILE A 110 -1.38 -3.93 -3.35
CA ILE A 110 -2.09 -5.02 -2.69
C ILE A 110 -3.45 -4.48 -2.25
N PHE A 111 -4.52 -5.10 -2.73
CA PHE A 111 -5.90 -4.72 -2.41
C PHE A 111 -6.50 -5.73 -1.43
N TRP A 112 -7.27 -5.25 -0.47
CA TRP A 112 -8.02 -6.10 0.44
C TRP A 112 -9.47 -5.69 0.62
#